data_cc0a05be97e6cbecffd86c9e2736003f
#
_entry.id   cc0a05be97e6cbecffd86c9e2736003f
#
_cell.length_a   1.000
_cell.length_b   1.000
_cell.length_c   1.000
_cell.angle_alpha   90.00
_cell.angle_beta   90.00
_cell.angle_gamma   90.00
#
_symmetry.space_group_name_H-M   'P 1'
#
loop_
_entity.id
_entity.type
_entity.pdbx_description
1 polymer ?
#
loop_
_entity_poly.entity_id
_entity_poly.type
_entity_poly.pdbx_seq_one_letter_code
_entity_poly.pdbx_strand_id
1 'polypeptide(L)'
;KIEWGRFHDKPLYHIVTTSKKITLDASSNKILPLNLKEKEITKAIESIHGKGTTKTTFLKEYDTYYLAKSGHLPLPVYKSEIADADNSCYYVNPKNGQYRYFNNRKRWDFWLYKGMHGLTFQFLVTRPLLRLTVLWILMLGGTVVSVSGVVLGTRYVIRKIRRLNLRKQKKLNK
;
A
#
# COMPACT_ATOMS: atom_id res chain seq x y z
N LYS A 1 -3.76 -17.34 22.30
CA LYS A 1 -4.47 -16.11 22.69
C LYS A 1 -5.82 -16.10 22.02
N ILE A 2 -6.88 -15.81 22.79
CA ILE A 2 -8.23 -15.63 22.26
C ILE A 2 -8.55 -14.13 22.36
N GLU A 3 -8.98 -13.54 21.26
CA GLU A 3 -9.40 -12.14 21.18
C GLU A 3 -10.86 -12.10 20.76
N TRP A 4 -11.61 -11.26 21.43
CA TRP A 4 -12.99 -10.99 21.06
C TRP A 4 -13.04 -9.85 20.03
N GLY A 5 -13.90 -9.99 19.03
CA GLY A 5 -14.09 -9.02 17.97
C GLY A 5 -15.54 -8.98 17.50
N ARG A 6 -15.83 -8.06 16.58
CA ARG A 6 -17.16 -7.91 15.98
C ARG A 6 -17.02 -7.51 14.51
N PHE A 7 -17.83 -8.10 13.65
CA PHE A 7 -18.02 -7.66 12.29
C PHE A 7 -19.49 -7.27 12.09
N HIS A 8 -19.76 -5.96 12.06
CA HIS A 8 -21.13 -5.39 12.06
C HIS A 8 -21.95 -5.99 13.21
N ASP A 9 -22.98 -6.78 12.91
CA ASP A 9 -23.86 -7.40 13.93
C ASP A 9 -23.38 -8.78 14.40
N LYS A 10 -22.30 -9.31 13.82
CA LYS A 10 -21.78 -10.64 14.17
C LYS A 10 -20.66 -10.57 15.19
N PRO A 11 -20.82 -11.19 16.36
CA PRO A 11 -19.73 -11.38 17.30
C PRO A 11 -18.74 -12.42 16.76
N LEU A 12 -17.45 -12.22 16.98
CA LEU A 12 -16.38 -13.07 16.48
C LEU A 12 -15.38 -13.42 17.58
N TYR A 13 -14.81 -14.63 17.51
CA TYR A 13 -13.64 -15.00 18.27
C TYR A 13 -12.44 -15.16 17.33
N HIS A 14 -11.38 -14.41 17.60
CA HIS A 14 -10.09 -14.56 16.93
C HIS A 14 -9.17 -15.41 17.80
N ILE A 15 -8.90 -16.62 17.35
CA ILE A 15 -7.97 -17.54 18.02
C ILE A 15 -6.61 -17.40 17.36
N VAL A 16 -5.64 -16.92 18.12
CA VAL A 16 -4.25 -16.79 17.68
C VAL A 16 -3.43 -17.89 18.33
N THR A 17 -3.03 -18.86 17.54
CA THR A 17 -2.08 -19.92 17.92
C THR A 17 -0.70 -19.56 17.34
N THR A 18 0.36 -20.18 17.80
CA THR A 18 1.73 -19.92 17.34
C THR A 18 1.91 -20.03 15.82
N SER A 19 1.10 -20.88 15.15
CA SER A 19 1.21 -21.15 13.72
C SER A 19 0.02 -20.63 12.88
N LYS A 20 -1.14 -20.36 13.48
CA LYS A 20 -2.36 -20.02 12.71
C LYS A 20 -3.24 -19.00 13.44
N LYS A 21 -3.89 -18.15 12.64
CA LYS A 21 -5.03 -17.31 13.09
C LYS A 21 -6.31 -17.89 12.52
N ILE A 22 -7.26 -18.20 13.39
CA ILE A 22 -8.57 -18.72 13.02
C ILE A 22 -9.62 -17.76 13.57
N THR A 23 -10.61 -17.42 12.75
CA THR A 23 -11.74 -16.61 13.18
C THR A 23 -12.99 -17.48 13.18
N LEU A 24 -13.70 -17.50 14.30
CA LEU A 24 -14.92 -18.25 14.50
C LEU A 24 -16.11 -17.32 14.59
N ASP A 25 -17.24 -17.76 14.06
CA ASP A 25 -18.53 -17.11 14.25
C ASP A 25 -19.06 -17.44 15.65
N ALA A 26 -19.26 -16.41 16.47
CA ALA A 26 -19.77 -16.56 17.84
C ALA A 26 -21.30 -16.35 17.92
N SER A 27 -22.02 -16.28 16.80
CA SER A 27 -23.47 -16.09 16.75
C SER A 27 -24.25 -17.34 17.12
N SER A 28 -23.62 -18.51 17.16
CA SER A 28 -24.25 -19.78 17.45
C SER A 28 -23.42 -20.62 18.43
N ASN A 29 -24.09 -21.59 19.12
CA ASN A 29 -23.39 -22.54 19.99
C ASN A 29 -22.51 -23.55 19.22
N LYS A 30 -22.50 -23.53 17.89
CA LYS A 30 -21.64 -24.38 17.07
C LYS A 30 -20.38 -23.65 16.74
N ILE A 31 -19.22 -24.29 16.92
CA ILE A 31 -17.91 -23.78 16.54
C ILE A 31 -17.78 -23.89 15.01
N LEU A 32 -18.08 -22.81 14.32
CA LEU A 32 -18.00 -22.74 12.88
C LEU A 32 -16.95 -21.68 12.46
N PRO A 33 -16.11 -21.98 11.45
CA PRO A 33 -15.21 -20.97 10.91
C PRO A 33 -16.04 -19.86 10.27
N LEU A 34 -15.57 -18.63 10.42
CA LEU A 34 -16.23 -17.49 9.81
C LEU A 34 -16.20 -17.62 8.28
N ASN A 35 -17.35 -17.42 7.66
CA ASN A 35 -17.52 -17.34 6.23
C ASN A 35 -18.58 -16.29 5.89
N LEU A 36 -18.13 -15.05 5.70
CA LEU A 36 -19.01 -13.93 5.37
C LEU A 36 -19.50 -14.07 3.92
N LYS A 37 -20.81 -13.96 3.76
CA LYS A 37 -21.45 -13.93 2.44
C LYS A 37 -21.45 -12.50 1.88
N GLU A 38 -21.52 -12.39 0.56
CA GLU A 38 -21.59 -11.10 -0.15
C GLU A 38 -22.64 -10.16 0.44
N LYS A 39 -23.87 -10.68 0.65
CA LYS A 39 -24.98 -9.89 1.21
C LYS A 39 -24.70 -9.31 2.60
N GLU A 40 -23.95 -10.01 3.43
CA GLU A 40 -23.59 -9.55 4.78
C GLU A 40 -22.56 -8.44 4.73
N ILE A 41 -21.59 -8.56 3.82
CA ILE A 41 -20.57 -7.55 3.58
C ILE A 41 -21.20 -6.29 3.00
N THR A 42 -22.05 -6.45 1.97
CA THR A 42 -22.76 -5.32 1.36
C THR A 42 -23.63 -4.60 2.40
N LYS A 43 -24.40 -5.33 3.20
CA LYS A 43 -25.22 -4.75 4.26
C LYS A 43 -24.39 -3.99 5.31
N ALA A 44 -23.24 -4.55 5.71
CA ALA A 44 -22.34 -3.89 6.65
C ALA A 44 -21.78 -2.57 6.10
N ILE A 45 -21.44 -2.54 4.81
CA ILE A 45 -20.93 -1.33 4.15
C ILE A 45 -22.03 -0.30 3.94
N GLU A 46 -23.21 -0.73 3.51
CA GLU A 46 -24.38 0.13 3.33
C GLU A 46 -24.89 0.76 4.64
N SER A 47 -24.64 0.11 5.78
CA SER A 47 -24.96 0.72 7.09
C SER A 47 -24.07 1.92 7.42
N ILE A 48 -22.89 2.01 6.79
CA ILE A 48 -21.92 3.11 6.99
C ILE A 48 -22.11 4.21 5.95
N HIS A 49 -22.36 3.85 4.67
CA HIS A 49 -22.35 4.77 3.54
C HIS A 49 -23.74 5.05 2.93
N GLY A 50 -24.78 4.37 3.41
CA GLY A 50 -26.14 4.48 2.85
C GLY A 50 -26.45 3.38 1.83
N LYS A 51 -27.74 3.15 1.62
CA LYS A 51 -28.23 2.05 0.77
C LYS A 51 -28.11 2.39 -0.72
N GLY A 52 -27.90 1.35 -1.55
CA GLY A 52 -28.05 1.40 -3.00
C GLY A 52 -26.84 1.90 -3.78
N THR A 53 -25.74 2.20 -3.12
CA THR A 53 -24.53 2.77 -3.76
C THR A 53 -23.37 1.79 -3.84
N THR A 54 -23.56 0.55 -3.37
CA THR A 54 -22.46 -0.43 -3.22
C THR A 54 -22.52 -1.51 -4.31
N LYS A 55 -21.45 -1.66 -5.07
CA LYS A 55 -21.24 -2.78 -6.01
C LYS A 55 -20.20 -3.72 -5.42
N THR A 56 -20.60 -4.94 -5.07
CA THR A 56 -19.68 -5.95 -4.52
C THR A 56 -19.28 -6.95 -5.59
N THR A 57 -18.00 -7.28 -5.66
CA THR A 57 -17.41 -8.24 -6.62
C THR A 57 -16.48 -9.20 -5.88
N PHE A 58 -16.50 -10.46 -6.25
CA PHE A 58 -15.63 -11.48 -5.66
C PHE A 58 -14.32 -11.57 -6.43
N LEU A 59 -13.20 -11.22 -5.78
CA LEU A 59 -11.86 -11.24 -6.37
C LEU A 59 -11.11 -12.51 -5.97
N LYS A 60 -10.68 -13.24 -7.00
CA LYS A 60 -9.79 -14.41 -6.86
C LYS A 60 -8.33 -14.05 -7.15
N GLU A 61 -8.08 -12.92 -7.77
CA GLU A 61 -6.77 -12.44 -8.18
C GLU A 61 -6.48 -11.06 -7.56
N TYR A 62 -5.20 -10.71 -7.48
CA TYR A 62 -4.80 -9.39 -7.01
C TYR A 62 -5.19 -8.30 -8.02
N ASP A 63 -5.67 -7.18 -7.50
CA ASP A 63 -5.88 -5.98 -8.31
C ASP A 63 -4.85 -4.87 -7.95
N THR A 64 -4.95 -3.72 -8.62
CA THR A 64 -4.00 -2.61 -8.49
C THR A 64 -3.81 -2.13 -7.05
N TYR A 65 -4.86 -2.09 -6.24
CA TYR A 65 -4.81 -1.59 -4.86
C TYR A 65 -4.74 -2.73 -3.82
N TYR A 66 -5.23 -3.90 -4.19
CA TYR A 66 -5.10 -5.10 -3.35
C TYR A 66 -3.99 -6.00 -3.91
N LEU A 67 -2.77 -5.46 -3.83
CA LEU A 67 -1.56 -6.10 -4.34
C LEU A 67 -0.55 -6.28 -3.22
N ALA A 68 -0.01 -7.47 -3.05
CA ALA A 68 1.05 -7.75 -2.11
C ALA A 68 2.35 -8.09 -2.86
N LYS A 69 3.38 -7.30 -2.60
CA LYS A 69 4.72 -7.50 -3.14
C LYS A 69 5.33 -8.86 -2.74
N SER A 70 4.93 -9.38 -1.59
CA SER A 70 5.40 -10.63 -0.98
C SER A 70 4.34 -11.74 -0.91
N GLY A 71 3.21 -11.59 -1.60
CA GLY A 71 2.15 -12.62 -1.64
C GLY A 71 1.41 -12.87 -0.31
N HIS A 72 1.57 -11.99 0.70
CA HIS A 72 0.99 -12.22 2.03
C HIS A 72 -0.46 -11.72 2.22
N LEU A 73 -1.06 -11.12 1.19
CA LEU A 73 -2.46 -10.74 1.27
C LEU A 73 -3.35 -11.94 0.95
N PRO A 74 -4.29 -12.26 1.84
CA PRO A 74 -5.16 -13.41 1.63
C PRO A 74 -6.11 -13.19 0.45
N LEU A 75 -6.29 -14.22 -0.35
CA LEU A 75 -7.31 -14.35 -1.39
C LEU A 75 -8.14 -15.61 -1.09
N PRO A 76 -9.39 -15.68 -1.53
CA PRO A 76 -10.17 -14.66 -2.20
C PRO A 76 -10.72 -13.60 -1.24
N VAL A 77 -11.08 -12.42 -1.79
CA VAL A 77 -11.69 -11.31 -1.05
C VAL A 77 -12.90 -10.73 -1.80
N TYR A 78 -13.79 -10.08 -1.08
CA TYR A 78 -14.85 -9.27 -1.66
C TYR A 78 -14.36 -7.83 -1.80
N LYS A 79 -14.49 -7.28 -3.01
CA LYS A 79 -14.27 -5.88 -3.33
C LYS A 79 -15.63 -5.19 -3.41
N SER A 80 -15.85 -4.21 -2.56
CA SER A 80 -17.07 -3.41 -2.55
C SER A 80 -16.73 -1.98 -2.91
N GLU A 81 -17.20 -1.53 -4.07
CA GLU A 81 -17.03 -0.18 -4.59
C GLU A 81 -18.28 0.63 -4.28
N ILE A 82 -18.10 1.83 -3.79
CA ILE A 82 -19.16 2.73 -3.38
C ILE A 82 -19.17 3.91 -4.35
N ALA A 83 -20.35 4.27 -4.86
CA ALA A 83 -20.54 5.41 -5.74
C ALA A 83 -20.69 6.71 -4.91
N ASP A 84 -19.65 7.03 -4.13
CA ASP A 84 -19.53 8.28 -3.38
C ASP A 84 -18.52 9.24 -4.06
N ALA A 85 -18.47 10.51 -3.60
CA ALA A 85 -17.56 11.54 -4.13
C ALA A 85 -16.07 11.15 -4.00
N ASP A 86 -15.75 10.31 -3.01
CA ASP A 86 -14.39 9.85 -2.72
C ASP A 86 -14.02 8.54 -3.43
N ASN A 87 -14.94 7.95 -4.21
CA ASN A 87 -14.77 6.63 -4.84
C ASN A 87 -14.28 5.58 -3.85
N SER A 88 -14.96 5.49 -2.71
CA SER A 88 -14.60 4.58 -1.62
C SER A 88 -14.67 3.12 -2.04
N CYS A 89 -13.72 2.34 -1.57
CA CYS A 89 -13.62 0.92 -1.89
C CYS A 89 -13.15 0.12 -0.67
N TYR A 90 -13.80 -1.00 -0.41
CA TYR A 90 -13.44 -1.94 0.64
C TYR A 90 -13.04 -3.29 0.05
N TYR A 91 -11.94 -3.84 0.54
CA TYR A 91 -11.54 -5.23 0.30
C TYR A 91 -11.73 -5.99 1.59
N VAL A 92 -12.70 -6.89 1.64
CA VAL A 92 -13.08 -7.63 2.85
C VAL A 92 -12.74 -9.10 2.69
N ASN A 93 -11.99 -9.65 3.63
CA ASN A 93 -11.69 -11.07 3.67
C ASN A 93 -12.85 -11.84 4.32
N PRO A 94 -13.53 -12.74 3.59
CA PRO A 94 -14.69 -13.47 4.13
C PRO A 94 -14.35 -14.41 5.30
N LYS A 95 -13.09 -14.85 5.41
CA LYS A 95 -12.68 -15.85 6.41
C LYS A 95 -12.33 -15.25 7.78
N ASN A 96 -12.01 -13.96 7.85
CA ASN A 96 -11.60 -13.34 9.10
C ASN A 96 -12.20 -11.96 9.35
N GLY A 97 -13.02 -11.42 8.42
CA GLY A 97 -13.62 -10.09 8.53
C GLY A 97 -12.66 -8.93 8.45
N GLN A 98 -11.36 -9.17 8.22
CA GLN A 98 -10.40 -8.10 8.03
C GLN A 98 -10.69 -7.35 6.74
N TYR A 99 -10.59 -6.02 6.78
CA TYR A 99 -10.83 -5.18 5.63
C TYR A 99 -9.70 -4.21 5.36
N ARG A 100 -9.59 -3.78 4.11
CA ARG A 100 -8.77 -2.65 3.67
C ARG A 100 -9.66 -1.64 2.99
N TYR A 101 -9.52 -0.39 3.40
CA TYR A 101 -10.28 0.73 2.86
C TYR A 101 -9.38 1.63 2.02
N PHE A 102 -9.87 1.98 0.84
CA PHE A 102 -9.28 2.97 -0.07
C PHE A 102 -10.31 4.03 -0.44
N ASN A 103 -9.86 5.24 -0.53
CA ASN A 103 -10.55 6.39 -1.10
C ASN A 103 -9.58 7.16 -2.01
N ASN A 104 -10.02 8.23 -2.65
CA ASN A 104 -9.19 9.02 -3.55
C ASN A 104 -7.86 9.44 -2.89
N ARG A 105 -7.89 9.94 -1.65
CA ARG A 105 -6.68 10.33 -0.91
C ARG A 105 -5.72 9.16 -0.71
N LYS A 106 -6.21 8.03 -0.22
CA LYS A 106 -5.36 6.83 -0.01
C LYS A 106 -4.84 6.23 -1.31
N ARG A 107 -5.53 6.43 -2.44
CA ARG A 107 -5.03 6.05 -3.76
C ARG A 107 -3.86 6.93 -4.18
N TRP A 108 -3.92 8.24 -3.95
CA TRP A 108 -2.78 9.15 -4.17
C TRP A 108 -1.58 8.78 -3.29
N ASP A 109 -1.79 8.56 -1.99
CA ASP A 109 -0.72 8.11 -1.07
C ASP A 109 -0.12 6.77 -1.52
N PHE A 110 -0.96 5.85 -1.98
CA PHE A 110 -0.51 4.56 -2.53
C PHE A 110 0.38 4.75 -3.76
N TRP A 111 -0.02 5.59 -4.72
CA TRP A 111 0.74 5.82 -5.94
C TRP A 111 2.04 6.56 -5.69
N LEU A 112 2.02 7.61 -4.89
CA LEU A 112 3.21 8.40 -4.56
C LEU A 112 4.23 7.58 -3.77
N TYR A 113 3.78 6.86 -2.75
CA TYR A 113 4.69 6.17 -1.84
C TYR A 113 4.99 4.73 -2.29
N LYS A 114 3.99 3.89 -2.49
CA LYS A 114 4.17 2.49 -2.87
C LYS A 114 4.40 2.29 -4.38
N GLY A 115 3.69 3.04 -5.20
CA GLY A 115 3.83 2.96 -6.66
C GLY A 115 5.21 3.42 -7.08
N MET A 116 5.54 4.68 -6.83
CA MET A 116 6.80 5.25 -7.33
C MET A 116 8.03 4.79 -6.54
N HIS A 117 8.03 4.88 -5.19
CA HIS A 117 9.19 4.45 -4.40
C HIS A 117 9.37 2.94 -4.35
N GLY A 118 8.28 2.19 -4.28
CA GLY A 118 8.33 0.73 -4.16
C GLY A 118 8.35 -0.03 -5.48
N LEU A 119 8.15 0.66 -6.63
CA LEU A 119 7.90 0.05 -7.94
C LEU A 119 6.85 -1.06 -7.85
N THR A 120 5.76 -0.75 -7.10
CA THR A 120 4.68 -1.70 -6.83
C THR A 120 3.58 -1.55 -7.89
N PHE A 121 3.97 -1.55 -9.16
CA PHE A 121 3.05 -1.60 -10.29
C PHE A 121 2.66 -3.05 -10.54
N GLN A 122 1.40 -3.33 -10.80
CA GLN A 122 0.91 -4.69 -10.99
C GLN A 122 1.72 -5.45 -12.06
N PHE A 123 2.01 -4.82 -13.21
CA PHE A 123 2.79 -5.41 -14.30
C PHE A 123 4.26 -5.70 -13.93
N LEU A 124 4.85 -4.94 -12.99
CA LEU A 124 6.21 -5.19 -12.50
C LEU A 124 6.23 -6.27 -11.41
N VAL A 125 5.22 -6.30 -10.55
CA VAL A 125 5.12 -7.30 -9.46
C VAL A 125 4.87 -8.69 -10.03
N THR A 126 4.08 -8.81 -11.10
CA THR A 126 3.82 -10.08 -11.79
C THR A 126 5.00 -10.60 -12.61
N ARG A 127 6.00 -9.74 -12.91
CA ARG A 127 7.19 -10.09 -13.71
C ARG A 127 8.47 -9.73 -12.94
N PRO A 128 8.98 -10.63 -12.08
CA PRO A 128 10.10 -10.33 -11.18
C PRO A 128 11.40 -9.96 -11.91
N LEU A 129 11.68 -10.59 -13.05
CA LEU A 129 12.87 -10.26 -13.86
C LEU A 129 12.79 -8.84 -14.43
N LEU A 130 11.64 -8.46 -15.00
CA LEU A 130 11.43 -7.10 -15.52
C LEU A 130 11.61 -6.06 -14.41
N ARG A 131 11.06 -6.32 -13.24
CA ARG A 131 11.20 -5.45 -12.08
C ARG A 131 12.66 -5.29 -11.65
N LEU A 132 13.42 -6.39 -11.63
CA LEU A 132 14.85 -6.37 -11.30
C LEU A 132 15.64 -5.53 -12.30
N THR A 133 15.39 -5.70 -13.62
CA THR A 133 16.02 -4.92 -14.68
C THR A 133 15.74 -3.43 -14.53
N VAL A 134 14.48 -3.04 -14.29
CA VAL A 134 14.12 -1.63 -14.07
C VAL A 134 14.82 -1.07 -12.84
N LEU A 135 14.91 -1.81 -11.75
CA LEU A 135 15.66 -1.40 -10.56
C LEU A 135 17.13 -1.14 -10.85
N TRP A 136 17.81 -2.04 -11.58
CA TRP A 136 19.21 -1.85 -11.95
C TRP A 136 19.43 -0.60 -12.80
N ILE A 137 18.57 -0.36 -13.79
CA ILE A 137 18.64 0.84 -14.66
C ILE A 137 18.49 2.11 -13.82
N LEU A 138 17.51 2.16 -12.92
CA LEU A 138 17.27 3.31 -12.03
C LEU A 138 18.43 3.54 -11.06
N MET A 139 19.00 2.48 -10.48
CA MET A 139 20.16 2.57 -9.59
C MET A 139 21.39 3.10 -10.32
N LEU A 140 21.69 2.58 -11.50
CA LEU A 140 22.80 3.06 -12.32
C LEU A 140 22.61 4.53 -12.70
N GLY A 141 21.42 4.91 -13.17
CA GLY A 141 21.07 6.30 -13.47
C GLY A 141 21.24 7.23 -12.27
N GLY A 142 20.72 6.82 -11.10
CA GLY A 142 20.89 7.57 -9.85
C GLY A 142 22.35 7.74 -9.44
N THR A 143 23.18 6.71 -9.63
CA THR A 143 24.62 6.75 -9.36
C THR A 143 25.31 7.77 -10.28
N VAL A 144 25.02 7.77 -11.58
CA VAL A 144 25.58 8.73 -12.54
C VAL A 144 25.21 10.17 -12.16
N VAL A 145 23.94 10.42 -11.81
CA VAL A 145 23.49 11.75 -11.36
C VAL A 145 24.21 12.17 -10.08
N SER A 146 24.34 11.27 -9.10
CA SER A 146 25.03 11.57 -7.84
C SER A 146 26.52 11.90 -8.07
N VAL A 147 27.23 11.12 -8.86
CA VAL A 147 28.64 11.37 -9.19
C VAL A 147 28.81 12.69 -9.92
N SER A 148 27.96 12.97 -10.91
CA SER A 148 27.99 14.25 -11.64
C SER A 148 27.72 15.43 -10.71
N GLY A 149 26.78 15.31 -9.79
CA GLY A 149 26.49 16.33 -8.78
C GLY A 149 27.68 16.61 -7.87
N VAL A 150 28.39 15.58 -7.40
CA VAL A 150 29.61 15.74 -6.60
C VAL A 150 30.69 16.45 -7.37
N VAL A 151 30.94 16.05 -8.63
CA VAL A 151 31.98 16.68 -9.50
C VAL A 151 31.67 18.17 -9.74
N LEU A 152 30.41 18.49 -10.07
CA LEU A 152 29.99 19.87 -10.31
C LEU A 152 30.07 20.71 -9.04
N GLY A 153 29.61 20.17 -7.92
CA GLY A 153 29.66 20.82 -6.60
C GLY A 153 31.10 21.11 -6.17
N THR A 154 31.99 20.14 -6.30
CA THR A 154 33.41 20.30 -5.98
C THR A 154 34.05 21.37 -6.86
N ARG A 155 33.83 21.34 -8.17
CA ARG A 155 34.32 22.39 -9.08
C ARG A 155 33.80 23.78 -8.74
N TYR A 156 32.54 23.91 -8.37
CA TYR A 156 31.95 25.17 -7.94
C TYR A 156 32.64 25.71 -6.66
N VAL A 157 32.81 24.87 -5.66
CA VAL A 157 33.45 25.26 -4.38
C VAL A 157 34.89 25.70 -4.61
N ILE A 158 35.68 24.92 -5.36
CA ILE A 158 37.08 25.29 -5.70
C ILE A 158 37.14 26.64 -6.40
N ARG A 159 36.29 26.88 -7.42
CA ARG A 159 36.22 28.17 -8.10
C ARG A 159 35.90 29.33 -7.18
N LYS A 160 34.97 29.12 -6.24
CA LYS A 160 34.56 30.15 -5.26
C LYS A 160 35.70 30.48 -4.30
N ILE A 161 36.40 29.48 -3.78
CA ILE A 161 37.56 29.67 -2.88
C ILE A 161 38.66 30.41 -3.62
N ARG A 162 39.01 30.02 -4.86
CA ARG A 162 40.03 30.70 -5.67
C ARG A 162 39.70 32.19 -5.89
N ARG A 163 38.45 32.52 -6.20
CA ARG A 163 38.01 33.91 -6.36
C ARG A 163 38.10 34.71 -5.05
N LEU A 164 37.80 34.10 -3.90
CA LEU A 164 37.92 34.76 -2.61
C LEU A 164 39.39 35.05 -2.25
N ASN A 165 40.28 34.11 -2.51
CA ASN A 165 41.72 34.28 -2.26
C ASN A 165 42.31 35.38 -3.16
N LEU A 166 41.94 35.44 -4.44
CA LEU A 166 42.37 36.52 -5.33
C LEU A 166 41.85 37.91 -4.88
N ARG A 167 40.65 37.98 -4.33
CA ARG A 167 40.10 39.23 -3.76
C ARG A 167 40.86 39.67 -2.48
N LYS A 168 41.24 38.73 -1.60
CA LYS A 168 42.06 38.99 -0.42
C LYS A 168 43.44 39.54 -0.82
N GLN A 169 44.14 38.91 -1.76
CA GLN A 169 45.45 39.38 -2.23
C GLN A 169 45.40 40.79 -2.82
N LYS A 170 44.37 41.12 -3.62
CA LYS A 170 44.21 42.50 -4.14
C LYS A 170 43.93 43.55 -3.07
N LYS A 171 43.40 43.18 -1.90
CA LYS A 171 43.19 44.09 -0.77
C LYS A 171 44.47 44.32 0.07
N LEU A 172 45.36 43.33 0.08
CA LEU A 172 46.64 43.42 0.83
C LEU A 172 47.74 44.19 0.06
N ASN A 173 47.60 44.28 -1.29
CA ASN A 173 48.53 44.96 -2.16
C ASN A 173 48.10 46.41 -2.51
N LYS A 174 47.11 46.95 -1.81
CA LYS A 174 46.68 48.35 -1.78
C LYS A 174 47.01 48.98 -0.44
#